data_3589179175967ca625619d23090c8967
#
_entry.id   3589179175967ca625619d23090c8967
#
_cell.length_a   1.000
_cell.length_b   1.000
_cell.length_c   1.000
_cell.angle_alpha   90.00
_cell.angle_beta   90.00
_cell.angle_gamma   90.00
#
_symmetry.space_group_name_H-M   'P 1'
#
loop_
_entity.id
_entity.type
_entity.pdbx_description
1 polymer ?
#
loop_
_entity_poly.entity_id
_entity_poly.type
_entity_poly.pdbx_seq_one_letter_code
_entity_poly.pdbx_strand_id
1 'polypeptide(L)'
;MKVQLTGISLLLLVGTGYFTFDVISPVLLIGAGIGGFILAIVTIFKKEWAPITVPLYAILEGTLLGGISYMYNSSYNGIVTNAILLTLGVLVSLLIAYRSGYIKATENFKLGIFAATGGIAIVYFINFIMGFFGSGLGVMSINNASPLSIGFSVVVVIIASLNLVLDFDFIEEGAEKGAPKYMEWYAAFGLMVTLVWLYLEILRLLAKLNSRD
;
A
#
# COMPACT_ATOMS: atom_id res chain seq x y z
N MET A 1 17.49 -9.47 11.08
CA MET A 1 17.14 -8.73 9.84
C MET A 1 17.41 -7.25 10.05
N LYS A 2 18.13 -6.58 9.17
CA LYS A 2 18.51 -5.19 9.38
C LYS A 2 17.36 -4.28 8.94
N VAL A 3 16.74 -3.56 9.88
CA VAL A 3 15.73 -2.50 9.66
C VAL A 3 16.19 -1.46 8.61
N GLN A 4 17.50 -1.37 8.37
CA GLN A 4 18.13 -0.45 7.41
C GLN A 4 17.61 -0.59 5.97
N LEU A 5 17.39 -1.83 5.48
CA LEU A 5 16.96 -2.05 4.08
C LEU A 5 15.51 -1.63 3.83
N THR A 6 14.64 -1.86 4.81
CA THR A 6 13.26 -1.34 4.78
C THR A 6 13.27 0.19 4.77
N GLY A 7 14.11 0.82 5.60
CA GLY A 7 14.27 2.27 5.62
C GLY A 7 14.75 2.83 4.29
N ILE A 8 15.75 2.21 3.65
CA ILE A 8 16.26 2.63 2.33
C ILE A 8 15.15 2.52 1.27
N SER A 9 14.40 1.42 1.24
CA SER A 9 13.31 1.25 0.28
C SER A 9 12.20 2.28 0.45
N LEU A 10 11.83 2.59 1.70
CA LEU A 10 10.85 3.63 2.01
C LEU A 10 11.36 5.03 1.68
N LEU A 11 12.64 5.32 1.91
CA LEU A 11 13.24 6.60 1.52
C LEU A 11 13.25 6.80 0.01
N LEU A 12 13.54 5.74 -0.77
CA LEU A 12 13.46 5.79 -2.22
C LEU A 12 12.02 6.04 -2.68
N LEU A 13 11.06 5.35 -2.11
CA LEU A 13 9.63 5.52 -2.43
C LEU A 13 9.17 6.96 -2.16
N VAL A 14 9.39 7.45 -0.95
CA VAL A 14 8.97 8.80 -0.55
C VAL A 14 9.74 9.88 -1.30
N GLY A 15 11.05 9.69 -1.47
CA GLY A 15 11.91 10.63 -2.18
C GLY A 15 11.49 10.81 -3.64
N THR A 16 11.29 9.71 -4.37
CA THR A 16 10.83 9.78 -5.76
C THR A 16 9.42 10.36 -5.86
N GLY A 17 8.51 10.00 -4.96
CA GLY A 17 7.18 10.60 -4.89
C GLY A 17 7.21 12.11 -4.67
N TYR A 18 8.09 12.60 -3.82
CA TYR A 18 8.28 14.04 -3.59
C TYR A 18 8.80 14.76 -4.84
N PHE A 19 9.86 14.23 -5.47
CA PHE A 19 10.44 14.84 -6.68
C PHE A 19 9.54 14.77 -7.91
N THR A 20 8.60 13.82 -7.97
CA THR A 20 7.67 13.66 -9.10
C THR A 20 6.29 14.24 -8.82
N PHE A 21 6.08 14.83 -7.66
CA PHE A 21 4.79 15.34 -7.22
C PHE A 21 4.17 16.33 -8.23
N ASP A 22 4.96 17.23 -8.82
CA ASP A 22 4.51 18.22 -9.81
C ASP A 22 4.61 17.71 -11.26
N VAL A 23 5.18 16.52 -11.49
CA VAL A 23 5.41 15.96 -12.81
C VAL A 23 4.21 15.11 -13.24
N ILE A 24 3.19 15.77 -13.82
CA ILE A 24 2.01 15.05 -14.33
C ILE A 24 2.19 14.78 -15.82
N SER A 25 2.98 13.78 -16.16
CA SER A 25 2.97 13.20 -17.49
C SER A 25 2.16 11.89 -17.46
N PRO A 26 1.00 11.80 -18.15
CA PRO A 26 0.22 10.54 -18.18
C PRO A 26 1.06 9.35 -18.66
N VAL A 27 1.96 9.59 -19.61
CA VAL A 27 2.85 8.54 -20.13
C VAL A 27 3.84 8.07 -19.07
N LEU A 28 4.39 8.99 -18.28
CA LEU A 28 5.30 8.66 -17.17
C LEU A 28 4.57 7.86 -16.09
N LEU A 29 3.37 8.27 -15.70
CA LEU A 29 2.59 7.60 -14.66
C LEU A 29 2.14 6.19 -15.09
N ILE A 30 1.66 6.06 -16.34
CA ILE A 30 1.30 4.74 -16.90
C ILE A 30 2.54 3.85 -17.00
N GLY A 31 3.66 4.39 -17.48
CA GLY A 31 4.91 3.66 -17.57
C GLY A 31 5.44 3.21 -16.20
N ALA A 32 5.37 4.09 -15.19
CA ALA A 32 5.75 3.78 -13.83
C ALA A 32 4.84 2.69 -13.22
N GLY A 33 3.52 2.79 -13.43
CA GLY A 33 2.56 1.79 -12.94
C GLY A 33 2.77 0.41 -13.59
N ILE A 34 2.91 0.35 -14.91
CA ILE A 34 3.16 -0.91 -15.62
C ILE A 34 4.52 -1.49 -15.22
N GLY A 35 5.58 -0.68 -15.19
CA GLY A 35 6.92 -1.09 -14.81
C GLY A 35 6.97 -1.58 -13.36
N GLY A 36 6.34 -0.85 -12.43
CA GLY A 36 6.20 -1.23 -11.03
C GLY A 36 5.46 -2.57 -10.89
N PHE A 37 4.35 -2.75 -11.59
CA PHE A 37 3.59 -3.99 -11.60
C PHE A 37 4.42 -5.19 -12.11
N ILE A 38 5.16 -5.02 -13.20
CA ILE A 38 6.06 -6.05 -13.73
C ILE A 38 7.14 -6.40 -12.70
N LEU A 39 7.78 -5.40 -12.08
CA LEU A 39 8.80 -5.64 -11.07
C LEU A 39 8.22 -6.31 -9.82
N ALA A 40 7.01 -5.97 -9.41
CA ALA A 40 6.32 -6.65 -8.32
C ALA A 40 6.12 -8.14 -8.63
N ILE A 41 5.62 -8.46 -9.83
CA ILE A 41 5.46 -9.86 -10.28
C ILE A 41 6.82 -10.58 -10.28
N VAL A 42 7.85 -9.98 -10.87
CA VAL A 42 9.19 -10.57 -10.90
C VAL A 42 9.70 -10.82 -9.48
N THR A 43 9.53 -9.88 -8.56
CA THR A 43 9.97 -10.03 -7.17
C THR A 43 9.23 -11.16 -6.45
N ILE A 44 7.92 -11.31 -6.68
CA ILE A 44 7.11 -12.40 -6.09
C ILE A 44 7.62 -13.78 -6.54
N PHE A 45 7.88 -13.95 -7.84
CA PHE A 45 8.28 -15.24 -8.39
C PHE A 45 9.78 -15.52 -8.28
N LYS A 46 10.63 -14.46 -8.23
CA LYS A 46 12.10 -14.55 -8.16
C LYS A 46 12.63 -13.79 -6.96
N LYS A 47 12.36 -14.32 -5.75
CA LYS A 47 12.73 -13.69 -4.47
C LYS A 47 14.23 -13.36 -4.37
N GLU A 48 15.09 -14.16 -5.00
CA GLU A 48 16.54 -13.96 -5.04
C GLU A 48 16.94 -12.65 -5.74
N TRP A 49 16.09 -12.12 -6.62
CA TRP A 49 16.30 -10.86 -7.31
C TRP A 49 15.83 -9.65 -6.53
N ALA A 50 15.21 -9.84 -5.37
CA ALA A 50 14.70 -8.76 -4.54
C ALA A 50 15.72 -7.64 -4.26
N PRO A 51 17.03 -7.91 -4.06
CA PRO A 51 18.02 -6.84 -3.87
C PRO A 51 18.11 -5.83 -5.03
N ILE A 52 17.72 -6.23 -6.23
CA ILE A 52 17.73 -5.37 -7.43
C ILE A 52 16.32 -4.87 -7.74
N THR A 53 15.33 -5.75 -7.71
CA THR A 53 13.97 -5.42 -8.13
C THR A 53 13.24 -4.51 -7.14
N VAL A 54 13.51 -4.64 -5.85
CA VAL A 54 12.83 -3.84 -4.80
C VAL A 54 13.20 -2.36 -4.85
N PRO A 55 14.48 -1.95 -4.95
CA PRO A 55 14.83 -0.54 -5.14
C PRO A 55 14.23 0.06 -6.42
N LEU A 56 14.25 -0.68 -7.53
CA LEU A 56 13.66 -0.23 -8.79
C LEU A 56 12.13 -0.10 -8.68
N TYR A 57 11.48 -1.06 -8.02
CA TYR A 57 10.06 -0.99 -7.71
C TYR A 57 9.74 0.26 -6.87
N ALA A 58 10.53 0.52 -5.82
CA ALA A 58 10.34 1.68 -4.95
C ALA A 58 10.40 3.01 -5.72
N ILE A 59 11.31 3.13 -6.70
CA ILE A 59 11.44 4.32 -7.55
C ILE A 59 10.20 4.47 -8.44
N LEU A 60 9.77 3.42 -9.12
CA LEU A 60 8.62 3.47 -10.02
C LEU A 60 7.31 3.70 -9.24
N GLU A 61 7.13 2.99 -8.15
CA GLU A 61 5.95 3.14 -7.29
C GLU A 61 5.89 4.52 -6.65
N GLY A 62 7.03 5.06 -6.19
CA GLY A 62 7.12 6.43 -5.69
C GLY A 62 6.74 7.47 -6.74
N THR A 63 7.16 7.27 -8.00
CA THR A 63 6.78 8.13 -9.12
C THR A 63 5.27 8.10 -9.35
N LEU A 64 4.67 6.92 -9.37
CA LEU A 64 3.22 6.76 -9.52
C LEU A 64 2.47 7.42 -8.36
N LEU A 65 2.90 7.17 -7.12
CA LEU A 65 2.29 7.77 -5.93
C LEU A 65 2.41 9.29 -5.90
N GLY A 66 3.54 9.85 -6.37
CA GLY A 66 3.71 11.30 -6.51
C GLY A 66 2.62 11.91 -7.39
N GLY A 67 2.41 11.35 -8.58
CA GLY A 67 1.37 11.81 -9.50
C GLY A 67 -0.06 11.63 -8.95
N ILE A 68 -0.36 10.47 -8.36
CA ILE A 68 -1.67 10.23 -7.73
C ILE A 68 -1.89 11.24 -6.59
N SER A 69 -0.91 11.43 -5.72
CA SER A 69 -0.98 12.38 -4.61
C SER A 69 -1.22 13.80 -5.08
N TYR A 70 -0.57 14.22 -6.15
CA TYR A 70 -0.81 15.54 -6.75
C TYR A 70 -2.27 15.69 -7.23
N MET A 71 -2.82 14.68 -7.91
CA MET A 71 -4.22 14.70 -8.37
C MET A 71 -5.20 14.84 -7.20
N TYR A 72 -4.96 14.15 -6.09
CA TYR A 72 -5.80 14.29 -4.90
C TYR A 72 -5.61 15.65 -4.22
N ASN A 73 -4.37 16.15 -4.13
CA ASN A 73 -4.08 17.42 -3.50
C ASN A 73 -4.62 18.62 -4.28
N SER A 74 -4.68 18.54 -5.61
CA SER A 74 -5.29 19.57 -6.46
C SER A 74 -6.80 19.67 -6.27
N SER A 75 -7.46 18.56 -5.89
CA SER A 75 -8.91 18.54 -5.62
C SER A 75 -9.22 18.88 -4.15
N TYR A 76 -8.33 18.47 -3.23
CA TYR A 76 -8.53 18.61 -1.78
C TYR A 76 -7.21 19.03 -1.12
N ASN A 77 -7.05 20.33 -0.88
CA ASN A 77 -5.80 20.88 -0.34
C ASN A 77 -5.44 20.27 1.03
N GLY A 78 -4.18 19.80 1.16
CA GLY A 78 -3.66 19.21 2.41
C GLY A 78 -4.04 17.75 2.66
N ILE A 79 -4.84 17.11 1.79
CA ILE A 79 -5.27 15.72 1.95
C ILE A 79 -4.08 14.75 2.00
N VAL A 80 -3.05 15.01 1.20
CA VAL A 80 -1.84 14.19 1.11
C VAL A 80 -1.08 14.17 2.42
N THR A 81 -0.88 15.32 3.04
CA THR A 81 -0.22 15.43 4.35
C THR A 81 -0.97 14.65 5.42
N ASN A 82 -2.30 14.79 5.45
CA ASN A 82 -3.14 14.04 6.40
C ASN A 82 -3.05 12.53 6.16
N ALA A 83 -3.07 12.09 4.90
CA ALA A 83 -2.95 10.66 4.56
C ALA A 83 -1.59 10.09 4.96
N ILE A 84 -0.49 10.80 4.73
CA ILE A 84 0.86 10.38 5.15
C ILE A 84 0.92 10.26 6.68
N LEU A 85 0.46 11.27 7.41
CA LEU A 85 0.47 11.26 8.89
C LEU A 85 -0.36 10.11 9.45
N LEU A 86 -1.55 9.86 8.88
CA LEU A 86 -2.40 8.75 9.29
C LEU A 86 -1.75 7.39 8.98
N THR A 87 -1.16 7.22 7.78
CA THR A 87 -0.47 5.99 7.41
C THR A 87 0.70 5.68 8.35
N LEU A 88 1.54 6.69 8.63
CA LEU A 88 2.65 6.55 9.57
C LEU A 88 2.15 6.33 11.00
N GLY A 89 1.10 7.01 11.41
CA GLY A 89 0.46 6.82 12.72
C GLY A 89 -0.04 5.40 12.91
N VAL A 90 -0.72 4.84 11.91
CA VAL A 90 -1.18 3.43 11.92
C VAL A 90 0.01 2.47 11.98
N LEU A 91 1.04 2.69 11.14
CA LEU A 91 2.24 1.86 11.13
C LEU A 91 2.90 1.80 12.52
N VAL A 92 3.15 2.96 13.12
CA VAL A 92 3.83 3.05 14.44
C VAL A 92 2.95 2.44 15.54
N SER A 93 1.66 2.74 15.55
CA SER A 93 0.73 2.22 16.55
C SER A 93 0.63 0.69 16.50
N LEU A 94 0.50 0.12 15.29
CA LEU A 94 0.44 -1.34 15.12
C LEU A 94 1.78 -2.01 15.42
N LEU A 95 2.91 -1.37 15.08
CA LEU A 95 4.23 -1.89 15.43
C LEU A 95 4.42 -1.95 16.97
N ILE A 96 3.98 -0.91 17.69
CA ILE A 96 4.02 -0.89 19.16
C ILE A 96 3.10 -1.98 19.72
N ALA A 97 1.88 -2.10 19.22
CA ALA A 97 0.91 -3.09 19.67
C ALA A 97 1.38 -4.53 19.39
N TYR A 98 2.04 -4.77 18.26
CA TYR A 98 2.64 -6.04 17.89
C TYR A 98 3.83 -6.37 18.83
N ARG A 99 4.79 -5.43 19.00
CA ARG A 99 5.96 -5.64 19.84
C ARG A 99 5.63 -5.80 21.33
N SER A 100 4.57 -5.16 21.80
CA SER A 100 4.10 -5.32 23.19
C SER A 100 3.29 -6.60 23.43
N GLY A 101 3.02 -7.38 22.37
CA GLY A 101 2.28 -8.64 22.44
C GLY A 101 0.77 -8.48 22.60
N TYR A 102 0.22 -7.24 22.48
CA TYR A 102 -1.23 -7.01 22.47
C TYR A 102 -1.89 -7.61 21.23
N ILE A 103 -1.20 -7.55 20.09
CA ILE A 103 -1.65 -8.16 18.84
C ILE A 103 -0.65 -9.25 18.47
N LYS A 104 -1.18 -10.47 18.20
CA LYS A 104 -0.38 -11.61 17.78
C LYS A 104 -0.91 -12.15 16.46
N ALA A 105 0.00 -12.45 15.54
CA ALA A 105 -0.34 -13.06 14.26
C ALA A 105 -0.59 -14.58 14.41
N THR A 106 -1.67 -14.95 15.13
CA THR A 106 -2.07 -16.34 15.25
C THR A 106 -2.51 -16.91 13.90
N GLU A 107 -2.50 -18.24 13.72
CA GLU A 107 -2.89 -18.88 12.46
C GLU A 107 -4.32 -18.51 12.04
N ASN A 108 -5.26 -18.44 12.98
CA ASN A 108 -6.63 -18.00 12.70
C ASN A 108 -6.70 -16.53 12.28
N PHE A 109 -5.87 -15.67 12.89
CA PHE A 109 -5.74 -14.26 12.50
C PHE A 109 -5.20 -14.14 11.08
N LYS A 110 -4.09 -14.85 10.75
CA LYS A 110 -3.50 -14.87 9.40
C LYS A 110 -4.55 -15.31 8.37
N LEU A 111 -5.24 -16.43 8.62
CA LEU A 111 -6.30 -16.95 7.74
C LEU A 111 -7.43 -15.93 7.52
N GLY A 112 -7.90 -15.28 8.59
CA GLY A 112 -8.95 -14.26 8.50
C GLY A 112 -8.52 -13.06 7.65
N ILE A 113 -7.30 -12.53 7.86
CA ILE A 113 -6.79 -11.40 7.09
C ILE A 113 -6.55 -11.80 5.63
N PHE A 114 -5.99 -12.99 5.35
CA PHE A 114 -5.84 -13.48 3.97
C PHE A 114 -7.18 -13.59 3.25
N ALA A 115 -8.20 -14.16 3.91
CA ALA A 115 -9.53 -14.30 3.31
C ALA A 115 -10.16 -12.92 3.04
N ALA A 116 -10.07 -11.98 3.99
CA ALA A 116 -10.58 -10.62 3.82
C ALA A 116 -9.86 -9.86 2.71
N THR A 117 -8.52 -9.93 2.66
CA THR A 117 -7.70 -9.32 1.61
C THR A 117 -8.02 -9.90 0.24
N GLY A 118 -8.17 -11.24 0.16
CA GLY A 118 -8.58 -11.92 -1.07
C GLY A 118 -9.97 -11.47 -1.54
N GLY A 119 -10.92 -11.32 -0.62
CA GLY A 119 -12.25 -10.79 -0.93
C GLY A 119 -12.20 -9.37 -1.49
N ILE A 120 -11.40 -8.48 -0.88
CA ILE A 120 -11.19 -7.11 -1.37
C ILE A 120 -10.54 -7.14 -2.77
N ALA A 121 -9.52 -7.98 -2.98
CA ALA A 121 -8.86 -8.11 -4.27
C ALA A 121 -9.83 -8.55 -5.37
N ILE A 122 -10.74 -9.49 -5.09
CA ILE A 122 -11.79 -9.91 -6.03
C ILE A 122 -12.72 -8.74 -6.37
N VAL A 123 -13.17 -7.96 -5.39
CA VAL A 123 -14.01 -6.78 -5.61
C VAL A 123 -13.29 -5.75 -6.48
N TYR A 124 -11.99 -5.51 -6.24
CA TYR A 124 -11.17 -4.59 -7.05
C TYR A 124 -10.97 -5.10 -8.45
N PHE A 125 -10.75 -6.39 -8.62
CA PHE A 125 -10.64 -7.02 -9.93
C PHE A 125 -11.95 -6.93 -10.73
N ILE A 126 -13.10 -7.19 -10.09
CA ILE A 126 -14.41 -7.00 -10.72
C ILE A 126 -14.60 -5.54 -11.13
N ASN A 127 -14.30 -4.58 -10.26
CA ASN A 127 -14.38 -3.16 -10.58
C ASN A 127 -13.47 -2.77 -11.76
N PHE A 128 -12.27 -3.32 -11.81
CA PHE A 128 -11.32 -3.11 -12.91
C PHE A 128 -11.89 -3.63 -14.24
N ILE A 129 -12.44 -4.85 -14.26
CA ILE A 129 -13.08 -5.42 -15.45
C ILE A 129 -14.29 -4.58 -15.87
N MET A 130 -15.16 -4.19 -14.92
CA MET A 130 -16.31 -3.34 -15.22
C MET A 130 -15.92 -1.99 -15.81
N GLY A 131 -14.73 -1.46 -15.42
CA GLY A 131 -14.18 -0.24 -15.99
C GLY A 131 -13.98 -0.28 -17.51
N PHE A 132 -13.61 -1.45 -18.07
CA PHE A 132 -13.51 -1.61 -19.54
C PHE A 132 -14.84 -1.51 -20.26
N PHE A 133 -15.96 -1.77 -19.57
CA PHE A 133 -17.32 -1.65 -20.11
C PHE A 133 -17.96 -0.30 -19.81
N GLY A 134 -17.15 0.69 -19.36
CA GLY A 134 -17.63 2.04 -19.06
C GLY A 134 -18.48 2.15 -17.78
N SER A 135 -18.54 1.10 -16.97
CA SER A 135 -19.22 1.07 -15.69
C SER A 135 -18.25 0.66 -14.59
N GLY A 136 -18.41 1.20 -13.39
CA GLY A 136 -17.62 0.81 -12.21
C GLY A 136 -18.56 0.61 -11.02
N LEU A 137 -18.06 -0.08 -9.99
CA LEU A 137 -18.79 -0.21 -8.73
C LEU A 137 -18.88 1.16 -8.06
N GLY A 138 -20.10 1.69 -7.92
CA GLY A 138 -20.34 3.01 -7.34
C GLY A 138 -19.73 3.18 -5.94
N VAL A 139 -19.64 2.09 -5.17
CA VAL A 139 -18.99 2.04 -3.85
C VAL A 139 -17.50 2.39 -3.91
N MET A 140 -16.84 2.17 -5.05
CA MET A 140 -15.40 2.46 -5.22
C MET A 140 -15.14 3.86 -5.76
N SER A 141 -16.16 4.56 -6.24
CA SER A 141 -16.02 5.93 -6.72
C SER A 141 -15.65 6.88 -5.58
N ILE A 142 -14.64 7.72 -5.82
CA ILE A 142 -14.21 8.77 -4.87
C ILE A 142 -15.26 9.87 -4.69
N ASN A 143 -16.13 10.04 -5.69
CA ASN A 143 -17.21 11.04 -5.66
C ASN A 143 -18.49 10.50 -4.98
N ASN A 144 -18.49 9.25 -4.52
CA ASN A 144 -19.62 8.66 -3.84
C ASN A 144 -19.42 8.74 -2.32
N ALA A 145 -19.98 9.77 -1.70
CA ALA A 145 -19.98 10.01 -0.25
C ALA A 145 -21.13 9.32 0.49
N SER A 146 -21.78 8.30 -0.11
CA SER A 146 -22.82 7.56 0.59
C SER A 146 -22.27 6.82 1.83
N PRO A 147 -23.10 6.64 2.89
CA PRO A 147 -22.67 5.91 4.09
C PRO A 147 -22.11 4.52 3.79
N LEU A 148 -22.68 3.82 2.79
CA LEU A 148 -22.20 2.50 2.35
C LEU A 148 -20.79 2.59 1.74
N SER A 149 -20.54 3.60 0.90
CA SER A 149 -19.25 3.80 0.24
C SER A 149 -18.15 4.17 1.24
N ILE A 150 -18.47 5.03 2.21
CA ILE A 150 -17.54 5.40 3.29
C ILE A 150 -17.29 4.18 4.19
N GLY A 151 -18.34 3.46 4.60
CA GLY A 151 -18.22 2.25 5.41
C GLY A 151 -17.35 1.18 4.75
N PHE A 152 -17.51 0.95 3.44
CA PHE A 152 -16.65 0.07 2.67
C PHE A 152 -15.17 0.52 2.74
N SER A 153 -14.89 1.82 2.52
CA SER A 153 -13.51 2.34 2.59
C SER A 153 -12.91 2.20 4.01
N VAL A 154 -13.69 2.40 5.05
CA VAL A 154 -13.22 2.18 6.45
C VAL A 154 -12.85 0.71 6.67
N VAL A 155 -13.68 -0.22 6.23
CA VAL A 155 -13.38 -1.67 6.34
C VAL A 155 -12.09 -2.01 5.59
N VAL A 156 -11.91 -1.49 4.37
CA VAL A 156 -10.70 -1.74 3.58
C VAL A 156 -9.46 -1.16 4.28
N VAL A 157 -9.54 0.06 4.82
CA VAL A 157 -8.44 0.66 5.60
C VAL A 157 -8.08 -0.21 6.82
N ILE A 158 -9.08 -0.73 7.54
CA ILE A 158 -8.83 -1.63 8.68
C ILE A 158 -8.12 -2.90 8.21
N ILE A 159 -8.60 -3.55 7.15
CA ILE A 159 -7.97 -4.78 6.65
C ILE A 159 -6.56 -4.51 6.11
N ALA A 160 -6.35 -3.43 5.37
CA ALA A 160 -5.01 -3.01 4.91
C ALA A 160 -4.07 -2.76 6.09
N SER A 161 -4.56 -2.11 7.16
CA SER A 161 -3.78 -1.90 8.37
C SER A 161 -3.38 -3.23 9.05
N LEU A 162 -4.30 -4.17 9.15
CA LEU A 162 -4.04 -5.46 9.78
C LEU A 162 -3.07 -6.33 8.95
N ASN A 163 -2.92 -6.11 7.65
CA ASN A 163 -1.85 -6.75 6.86
C ASN A 163 -0.46 -6.34 7.31
N LEU A 164 -0.25 -5.13 7.88
CA LEU A 164 1.03 -4.76 8.48
C LEU A 164 1.46 -5.71 9.59
N VAL A 165 0.50 -6.26 10.35
CA VAL A 165 0.80 -7.24 11.41
C VAL A 165 1.35 -8.53 10.80
N LEU A 166 0.85 -8.94 9.64
CA LEU A 166 1.38 -10.10 8.90
C LEU A 166 2.79 -9.81 8.37
N ASP A 167 3.04 -8.59 7.90
CA ASP A 167 4.38 -8.19 7.45
C ASP A 167 5.39 -8.18 8.61
N PHE A 168 4.98 -7.71 9.80
CA PHE A 168 5.84 -7.74 11.00
C PHE A 168 6.16 -9.18 11.41
N ASP A 169 5.18 -10.06 11.42
CA ASP A 169 5.33 -11.47 11.75
C ASP A 169 6.26 -12.19 10.74
N PHE A 170 6.07 -11.93 9.45
CA PHE A 170 6.96 -12.45 8.41
C PHE A 170 8.41 -11.99 8.56
N ILE A 171 8.62 -10.72 8.94
CA ILE A 171 9.94 -10.15 9.24
C ILE A 171 10.59 -10.84 10.45
N GLU A 172 9.83 -11.03 11.53
CA GLU A 172 10.29 -11.66 12.78
C GLU A 172 10.63 -13.13 12.55
N GLU A 173 9.72 -13.89 11.96
CA GLU A 173 9.91 -15.30 11.61
C GLU A 173 11.14 -15.51 10.70
N GLY A 174 11.31 -14.65 9.69
CA GLY A 174 12.48 -14.68 8.83
C GLY A 174 13.80 -14.40 9.57
N ALA A 175 13.78 -13.51 10.54
CA ALA A 175 14.94 -13.21 11.39
C ALA A 175 15.28 -14.38 12.32
N GLU A 176 14.28 -14.99 12.95
CA GLU A 176 14.45 -16.13 13.86
C GLU A 176 14.98 -17.37 13.15
N LYS A 177 14.48 -17.63 11.94
CA LYS A 177 14.89 -18.78 11.12
C LYS A 177 16.21 -18.58 10.38
N GLY A 178 16.88 -17.42 10.54
CA GLY A 178 18.12 -17.12 9.84
C GLY A 178 17.98 -17.09 8.32
N ALA A 179 16.88 -16.53 7.80
CA ALA A 179 16.58 -16.47 6.39
C ALA A 179 17.75 -15.85 5.57
N PRO A 180 17.96 -16.26 4.31
CA PRO A 180 18.99 -15.70 3.44
C PRO A 180 18.87 -14.19 3.29
N LYS A 181 20.00 -13.50 3.07
CA LYS A 181 20.06 -12.03 3.04
C LYS A 181 19.14 -11.37 2.01
N TYR A 182 18.87 -12.00 0.88
CA TYR A 182 17.92 -11.47 -0.11
C TYR A 182 16.48 -11.40 0.43
N MET A 183 16.13 -12.23 1.43
CA MET A 183 14.82 -12.21 2.07
C MET A 183 14.58 -10.95 2.91
N GLU A 184 15.63 -10.23 3.31
CA GLU A 184 15.48 -8.92 3.95
C GLU A 184 14.87 -7.89 2.96
N TRP A 185 15.30 -7.93 1.69
CA TRP A 185 14.74 -7.09 0.64
C TRP A 185 13.31 -7.52 0.29
N TYR A 186 13.07 -8.84 0.24
CA TYR A 186 11.74 -9.37 -0.03
C TYR A 186 10.73 -8.99 1.06
N ALA A 187 11.14 -9.03 2.33
CA ALA A 187 10.31 -8.59 3.45
C ALA A 187 10.06 -7.07 3.44
N ALA A 188 11.09 -6.28 3.08
CA ALA A 188 10.93 -4.84 2.87
C ALA A 188 9.95 -4.53 1.74
N PHE A 189 9.95 -5.33 0.66
CA PHE A 189 8.98 -5.24 -0.43
C PHE A 189 7.54 -5.49 0.06
N GLY A 190 7.30 -6.58 0.81
CA GLY A 190 5.97 -6.86 1.37
C GLY A 190 5.43 -5.70 2.18
N LEU A 191 6.20 -5.22 3.16
CA LEU A 191 5.82 -4.08 4.00
C LEU A 191 5.56 -2.82 3.16
N MET A 192 6.37 -2.55 2.14
CA MET A 192 6.20 -1.39 1.26
C MET A 192 4.90 -1.47 0.45
N VAL A 193 4.58 -2.64 -0.13
CA VAL A 193 3.32 -2.86 -0.87
C VAL A 193 2.11 -2.62 0.04
N THR A 194 2.15 -3.14 1.27
CA THR A 194 1.07 -2.94 2.25
C THR A 194 0.91 -1.47 2.64
N LEU A 195 2.03 -0.75 2.87
CA LEU A 195 1.99 0.68 3.19
C LEU A 195 1.46 1.54 2.03
N VAL A 196 1.84 1.22 0.79
CA VAL A 196 1.31 1.88 -0.41
C VAL A 196 -0.20 1.67 -0.52
N TRP A 197 -0.66 0.42 -0.37
CA TRP A 197 -2.09 0.12 -0.37
C TRP A 197 -2.83 0.88 0.72
N LEU A 198 -2.35 0.83 1.97
CA LEU A 198 -2.94 1.55 3.09
C LEU A 198 -3.02 3.06 2.83
N TYR A 199 -1.94 3.66 2.32
CA TYR A 199 -1.89 5.08 1.97
C TYR A 199 -2.95 5.46 0.93
N LEU A 200 -3.08 4.68 -0.14
CA LEU A 200 -4.07 4.92 -1.20
C LEU A 200 -5.51 4.77 -0.68
N GLU A 201 -5.76 3.82 0.22
CA GLU A 201 -7.08 3.65 0.83
C GLU A 201 -7.44 4.79 1.79
N ILE A 202 -6.45 5.28 2.57
CA ILE A 202 -6.63 6.45 3.41
C ILE A 202 -6.90 7.69 2.56
N LEU A 203 -6.15 7.91 1.46
CA LEU A 203 -6.43 9.00 0.51
C LEU A 203 -7.86 8.92 -0.03
N ARG A 204 -8.29 7.73 -0.45
CA ARG A 204 -9.64 7.50 -0.96
C ARG A 204 -10.70 7.78 0.10
N LEU A 205 -10.49 7.30 1.31
CA LEU A 205 -11.40 7.54 2.43
C LEU A 205 -11.52 9.05 2.75
N LEU A 206 -10.38 9.74 2.85
CA LEU A 206 -10.37 11.17 3.12
C LEU A 206 -11.04 11.98 1.99
N ALA A 207 -10.83 11.59 0.72
CA ALA A 207 -11.50 12.24 -0.41
C ALA A 207 -13.03 12.07 -0.33
N LYS A 208 -13.52 10.87 0.00
CA LYS A 208 -14.96 10.64 0.19
C LYS A 208 -15.54 11.45 1.35
N LEU A 209 -14.79 11.63 2.43
CA LEU A 209 -15.23 12.46 3.56
C LEU A 209 -15.28 13.94 3.17
N ASN A 210 -14.28 14.44 2.45
CA ASN A 210 -14.24 15.83 1.97
C ASN A 210 -15.26 16.12 0.85
N SER A 211 -15.69 15.12 0.09
CA SER A 211 -16.73 15.30 -0.95
C SER A 211 -18.15 15.35 -0.40
N ARG A 212 -18.31 15.17 0.91
CA ARG A 212 -19.61 15.24 1.61
C ARG A 212 -19.97 16.66 2.04
N ASP A 213 -18.95 17.50 2.24
CA ASP A 213 -19.08 18.90 2.63
C ASP A 213 -19.19 19.78 1.37
#